data_83be6e435d2938a2e5008b026d0a8668
#
_entry.id   83be6e435d2938a2e5008b026d0a8668
#
_cell.length_a   1.000
_cell.length_b   1.000
_cell.length_c   1.000
_cell.angle_alpha   90.00
_cell.angle_beta   90.00
_cell.angle_gamma   90.00
#
_symmetry.space_group_name_H-M   'P 1'
#
loop_
_entity.id
_entity.type
_entity.pdbx_description
1 polymer ?
#
loop_
_entity_poly.entity_id
_entity_poly.type
_entity_poly.pdbx_seq_one_letter_code
_entity_poly.pdbx_strand_id
1 'polypeptide(L)'
;LYTGTPNISIPLYEFKLRDNIQLPINLNYHIYNVKPNNLPSEVGLGWSLECGGCITRIIKNEPDISYESSSNEYKPITTEADLLTTADILVRVSGNYINTQDEYQFNFLGYTGSFMYSQEKSKWMVQSDSDIKIEFTSNTYNNTRSQLTSPLSQFYNYCRSEGTGFKNPLSCWLIDSFTLTTPDGYKYIFGGTDKTDYNLPFKGFLNLPAPITWHLSKIITPAGHEIEFTYEIMPFQINGNMSFCISLDALFWQTAMSYDYELLAPVQLATVKDVTDNKILARFHY
;
A
#
# COMPACT_ATOMS: atom_id res chain seq x y z
N LEU A 1 -20.33 11.20 16.59
CA LEU A 1 -19.95 9.98 17.38
C LEU A 1 -20.87 8.81 17.05
N TYR A 2 -20.95 8.46 15.78
CA TYR A 2 -21.85 7.39 15.33
C TYR A 2 -21.43 5.99 15.84
N THR A 3 -20.14 5.79 16.06
CA THR A 3 -19.57 4.50 16.49
C THR A 3 -19.27 4.42 17.99
N GLY A 4 -19.44 5.52 18.74
CA GLY A 4 -19.10 5.57 20.17
C GLY A 4 -17.61 5.43 20.49
N THR A 5 -16.75 5.41 19.49
CA THR A 5 -15.30 5.26 19.68
C THR A 5 -14.63 6.61 19.86
N PRO A 6 -13.76 6.77 20.87
CA PRO A 6 -12.99 7.98 21.02
C PRO A 6 -11.98 8.10 19.88
N ASN A 7 -11.89 9.27 19.28
CA ASN A 7 -10.79 9.68 18.42
C ASN A 7 -9.88 10.60 19.26
N ILE A 8 -8.69 10.11 19.60
CA ILE A 8 -7.73 10.86 20.42
C ILE A 8 -6.63 11.33 19.47
N SER A 9 -6.47 12.65 19.37
CA SER A 9 -5.37 13.26 18.63
C SER A 9 -4.59 14.16 19.55
N ILE A 10 -3.28 13.97 19.60
CA ILE A 10 -2.35 14.78 20.39
C ILE A 10 -1.54 15.61 19.39
N PRO A 11 -1.79 16.92 19.29
CA PRO A 11 -0.99 17.79 18.44
C PRO A 11 0.39 17.98 19.08
N LEU A 12 1.43 17.65 18.32
CA LEU A 12 2.82 17.83 18.77
C LEU A 12 3.37 19.17 18.28
N TYR A 13 3.19 19.45 16.99
CA TYR A 13 3.67 20.66 16.36
C TYR A 13 2.93 20.96 15.06
N GLU A 14 2.93 22.22 14.61
CA GLU A 14 2.44 22.63 13.30
C GLU A 14 3.44 23.58 12.66
N PHE A 15 3.96 23.20 11.49
CA PHE A 15 4.76 24.10 10.68
C PHE A 15 3.83 24.95 9.80
N LYS A 16 4.01 26.28 9.89
CA LYS A 16 3.42 27.23 8.97
C LYS A 16 4.50 27.68 7.99
N LEU A 17 4.41 27.16 6.79
CA LEU A 17 5.42 27.38 5.75
C LEU A 17 4.94 28.41 4.74
N ARG A 18 5.80 28.72 3.79
CA ARG A 18 5.44 29.60 2.67
C ARG A 18 4.26 29.04 1.88
N ASP A 19 3.63 29.89 1.09
CA ASP A 19 2.49 29.52 0.23
C ASP A 19 1.33 28.85 1.00
N ASN A 20 1.14 29.26 2.28
CA ASN A 20 0.08 28.76 3.15
C ASN A 20 0.12 27.23 3.42
N ILE A 21 1.25 26.57 3.23
CA ILE A 21 1.37 25.16 3.64
C ILE A 21 1.31 25.10 5.16
N GLN A 22 0.35 24.33 5.68
CA GLN A 22 0.25 23.93 7.07
C GLN A 22 0.60 22.44 7.15
N LEU A 23 1.68 22.13 7.86
CA LEU A 23 2.12 20.76 8.06
C LEU A 23 2.00 20.42 9.55
N PRO A 24 0.89 19.80 9.95
CA PRO A 24 0.70 19.33 11.33
C PRO A 24 1.53 18.07 11.58
N ILE A 25 1.98 17.94 12.82
CA ILE A 25 2.55 16.70 13.36
C ILE A 25 1.69 16.31 14.55
N ASN A 26 0.95 15.21 14.42
CA ASN A 26 0.02 14.72 15.41
C ASN A 26 0.30 13.25 15.74
N LEU A 27 -0.02 12.84 16.97
CA LEU A 27 -0.18 11.44 17.33
C LEU A 27 -1.67 11.13 17.41
N ASN A 28 -2.14 10.19 16.61
CA ASN A 28 -3.52 9.76 16.57
C ASN A 28 -3.67 8.36 17.15
N TYR A 29 -4.65 8.18 18.02
CA TYR A 29 -4.96 6.87 18.60
C TYR A 29 -6.30 6.37 18.09
N HIS A 30 -6.29 5.12 17.59
CA HIS A 30 -7.46 4.42 17.12
C HIS A 30 -7.65 3.10 17.86
N ILE A 31 -8.70 3.01 18.64
CA ILE A 31 -8.98 1.81 19.45
C ILE A 31 -9.19 0.56 18.61
N TYR A 32 -9.67 0.69 17.38
CA TYR A 32 -9.84 -0.43 16.44
C TYR A 32 -8.51 -1.02 15.95
N ASN A 33 -7.41 -0.29 16.11
CA ASN A 33 -6.08 -0.78 15.79
C ASN A 33 -5.45 -1.58 16.95
N VAL A 34 -6.15 -1.70 18.08
CA VAL A 34 -5.73 -2.51 19.23
C VAL A 34 -6.43 -3.86 19.16
N LYS A 35 -5.92 -4.74 18.33
CA LYS A 35 -6.37 -6.13 18.19
C LYS A 35 -5.22 -7.07 18.46
N PRO A 36 -5.47 -8.32 18.92
CA PRO A 36 -4.39 -9.26 19.24
C PRO A 36 -3.38 -9.52 18.10
N ASN A 37 -3.84 -9.41 16.86
CA ASN A 37 -3.02 -9.69 15.67
C ASN A 37 -2.45 -8.42 15.01
N ASN A 38 -2.73 -7.23 15.54
CA ASN A 38 -2.18 -6.00 14.99
C ASN A 38 -0.76 -5.77 15.51
N LEU A 39 0.13 -5.48 14.60
CA LEU A 39 1.50 -5.06 14.93
C LEU A 39 1.48 -3.60 15.42
N PRO A 40 2.34 -3.24 16.38
CA PRO A 40 2.50 -1.85 16.77
C PRO A 40 3.12 -1.04 15.62
N SER A 41 2.71 0.21 15.52
CA SER A 41 3.44 1.18 14.69
C SER A 41 4.74 1.62 15.38
N GLU A 42 5.49 2.48 14.72
CA GLU A 42 6.71 3.10 15.27
C GLU A 42 6.48 3.92 16.54
N VAL A 43 5.26 4.35 16.80
CA VAL A 43 4.85 5.13 17.98
C VAL A 43 4.00 4.33 18.98
N GLY A 44 3.82 3.03 18.74
CA GLY A 44 3.15 2.11 19.65
C GLY A 44 1.83 1.55 19.17
N LEU A 45 1.31 0.55 19.89
CA LEU A 45 0.08 -0.14 19.51
C LEU A 45 -1.14 0.79 19.56
N GLY A 46 -1.86 0.86 18.44
CA GLY A 46 -3.04 1.72 18.29
C GLY A 46 -2.74 3.18 18.01
N TRP A 47 -1.49 3.59 18.09
CA TRP A 47 -1.04 4.93 17.76
C TRP A 47 -0.52 5.01 16.32
N SER A 48 -0.64 6.17 15.72
CA SER A 48 -0.04 6.49 14.42
C SER A 48 0.52 7.91 14.44
N LEU A 49 1.67 8.11 13.79
CA LEU A 49 2.24 9.43 13.54
C LEU A 49 1.59 9.99 12.29
N GLU A 50 0.92 11.13 12.44
CA GLU A 50 0.40 11.89 11.31
C GLU A 50 1.38 13.03 10.99
N CYS A 51 2.06 12.91 9.84
CA CYS A 51 2.89 13.96 9.28
C CYS A 51 2.92 13.79 7.75
N GLY A 52 2.19 14.62 7.06
CA GLY A 52 2.08 14.56 5.59
C GLY A 52 0.93 13.70 5.10
N GLY A 53 0.99 12.39 5.27
CA GLY A 53 -0.06 11.45 4.84
C GLY A 53 0.42 10.37 3.87
N CYS A 54 -0.52 9.58 3.37
CA CYS A 54 -0.22 8.45 2.49
C CYS A 54 -1.38 8.10 1.55
N ILE A 55 -1.07 7.24 0.60
CA ILE A 55 -2.03 6.50 -0.23
C ILE A 55 -1.92 5.03 0.15
N THR A 56 -3.03 4.40 0.52
CA THR A 56 -3.09 2.99 0.89
C THR A 56 -3.88 2.21 -0.14
N ARG A 57 -3.37 1.06 -0.55
CA ARG A 57 -4.02 0.13 -1.46
C ARG A 57 -4.88 -0.87 -0.70
N ILE A 58 -6.12 -1.01 -1.11
CA ILE A 58 -7.01 -2.07 -0.68
C ILE A 58 -7.01 -3.13 -1.77
N ILE A 59 -6.31 -4.22 -1.50
CA ILE A 59 -6.23 -5.35 -2.43
C ILE A 59 -7.56 -6.11 -2.38
N LYS A 60 -8.21 -6.25 -3.54
CA LYS A 60 -9.45 -7.01 -3.71
C LYS A 60 -9.13 -8.34 -4.39
N ASN A 61 -9.01 -9.40 -3.60
CA ASN A 61 -8.57 -10.75 -3.94
C ASN A 61 -7.05 -10.85 -4.13
N GLU A 62 -6.52 -10.51 -5.31
CA GLU A 62 -5.10 -10.49 -5.61
C GLU A 62 -4.68 -9.11 -6.09
N PRO A 63 -3.42 -8.70 -5.83
CA PRO A 63 -2.93 -7.39 -6.26
C PRO A 63 -3.01 -7.23 -7.78
N ASP A 64 -3.44 -6.06 -8.24
CA ASP A 64 -3.39 -5.67 -9.66
C ASP A 64 -1.92 -5.53 -10.10
N ILE A 65 -1.29 -6.65 -10.43
CA ILE A 65 0.09 -6.75 -10.90
C ILE A 65 0.05 -7.40 -12.27
N SER A 66 0.62 -6.75 -13.28
CA SER A 66 0.71 -7.36 -14.60
C SER A 66 2.00 -8.16 -14.75
N TYR A 67 1.87 -9.33 -15.38
CA TYR A 67 3.00 -10.17 -15.80
C TYR A 67 3.17 -10.05 -17.31
N GLU A 68 4.41 -9.92 -17.79
CA GLU A 68 4.67 -9.87 -19.24
C GLU A 68 4.38 -11.18 -19.98
N SER A 69 4.21 -12.31 -19.26
CA SER A 69 4.16 -13.62 -19.93
C SER A 69 2.77 -14.21 -20.13
N SER A 70 1.73 -13.56 -19.71
CA SER A 70 0.38 -14.09 -19.93
C SER A 70 -0.62 -12.96 -20.13
N SER A 71 -1.48 -13.15 -21.07
CA SER A 71 -2.67 -12.38 -21.41
C SER A 71 -3.63 -12.19 -20.22
N ASN A 72 -3.16 -11.67 -19.11
CA ASN A 72 -3.99 -11.28 -17.97
C ASN A 72 -4.70 -9.97 -18.30
N GLU A 73 -5.50 -10.00 -19.36
CA GLU A 73 -6.47 -8.97 -19.60
C GLU A 73 -7.55 -9.08 -18.53
N TYR A 74 -7.73 -8.00 -17.78
CA TYR A 74 -8.94 -7.83 -16.99
C TYR A 74 -10.15 -8.03 -17.92
N LYS A 75 -10.91 -9.08 -17.68
CA LYS A 75 -12.19 -9.29 -18.35
C LYS A 75 -13.30 -9.04 -17.34
N PRO A 76 -14.04 -7.94 -17.49
CA PRO A 76 -15.20 -7.73 -16.65
C PRO A 76 -16.21 -8.87 -16.86
N ILE A 77 -16.73 -9.41 -15.77
CA ILE A 77 -17.84 -10.36 -15.81
C ILE A 77 -19.10 -9.55 -16.13
N THR A 78 -19.60 -9.68 -17.36
CA THR A 78 -20.76 -8.93 -17.84
C THR A 78 -21.97 -9.82 -18.07
N THR A 79 -21.77 -11.14 -18.17
CA THR A 79 -22.82 -12.11 -18.43
C THR A 79 -22.75 -13.30 -17.47
N GLU A 80 -23.85 -14.04 -17.33
CA GLU A 80 -23.90 -15.29 -16.57
C GLU A 80 -22.93 -16.35 -17.15
N ALA A 81 -22.75 -16.35 -18.48
CA ALA A 81 -21.80 -17.23 -19.14
C ALA A 81 -20.35 -16.89 -18.77
N ASP A 82 -20.01 -15.60 -18.64
CA ASP A 82 -18.69 -15.17 -18.16
C ASP A 82 -18.46 -15.62 -16.73
N LEU A 83 -19.48 -15.54 -15.87
CA LEU A 83 -19.41 -15.99 -14.47
C LEU A 83 -19.13 -17.48 -14.38
N LEU A 84 -19.85 -18.30 -15.16
CA LEU A 84 -19.66 -19.75 -15.18
C LEU A 84 -18.27 -20.12 -15.71
N THR A 85 -17.81 -19.46 -16.79
CA THR A 85 -16.47 -19.69 -17.34
C THR A 85 -15.40 -19.28 -16.34
N THR A 86 -15.57 -18.16 -15.68
CA THR A 86 -14.63 -17.67 -14.67
C THR A 86 -14.60 -18.60 -13.46
N ALA A 87 -15.75 -19.09 -12.98
CA ALA A 87 -15.80 -20.04 -11.88
C ALA A 87 -15.10 -21.37 -12.21
N ASP A 88 -15.27 -21.88 -13.43
CA ASP A 88 -14.59 -23.11 -13.90
C ASP A 88 -13.07 -22.91 -14.03
N ILE A 89 -12.64 -21.73 -14.42
CA ILE A 89 -11.22 -21.36 -14.52
C ILE A 89 -10.61 -21.16 -13.14
N LEU A 90 -11.30 -20.49 -12.20
CA LEU A 90 -10.85 -20.34 -10.80
C LEU A 90 -10.63 -21.68 -10.12
N VAL A 91 -11.44 -22.69 -10.46
CA VAL A 91 -11.30 -24.07 -9.94
C VAL A 91 -10.13 -24.80 -10.58
N ARG A 92 -9.84 -24.56 -11.87
CA ARG A 92 -8.85 -25.33 -12.66
C ARG A 92 -7.48 -24.68 -12.75
N VAL A 93 -7.44 -23.35 -12.77
CA VAL A 93 -6.21 -22.57 -12.95
C VAL A 93 -6.13 -21.57 -11.82
N SER A 94 -5.51 -21.97 -10.72
CA SER A 94 -5.27 -21.07 -9.61
C SER A 94 -4.65 -19.74 -10.10
N GLY A 95 -5.40 -18.67 -10.05
CA GLY A 95 -4.84 -17.37 -9.83
C GLY A 95 -4.83 -16.34 -10.95
N ASN A 96 -5.41 -16.54 -12.12
CA ASN A 96 -5.21 -15.57 -13.21
C ASN A 96 -6.43 -14.68 -13.58
N TYR A 97 -7.45 -14.62 -12.75
CA TYR A 97 -8.60 -13.76 -13.01
C TYR A 97 -8.74 -12.70 -11.91
N ILE A 98 -8.41 -11.47 -12.25
CA ILE A 98 -8.67 -10.29 -11.43
C ILE A 98 -10.11 -9.87 -11.71
N ASN A 99 -11.04 -10.28 -10.87
CA ASN A 99 -12.46 -9.95 -11.03
C ASN A 99 -12.83 -8.55 -10.54
N THR A 100 -12.01 -7.98 -9.66
CA THR A 100 -12.24 -6.66 -9.06
C THR A 100 -10.93 -5.90 -9.00
N GLN A 101 -10.96 -4.66 -9.45
CA GLN A 101 -9.80 -3.78 -9.37
C GLN A 101 -9.55 -3.35 -7.93
N ASP A 102 -8.28 -3.12 -7.62
CA ASP A 102 -7.88 -2.57 -6.35
C ASP A 102 -8.36 -1.13 -6.19
N GLU A 103 -8.65 -0.78 -4.95
CA GLU A 103 -9.03 0.55 -4.56
C GLU A 103 -7.85 1.20 -3.83
N TYR A 104 -7.64 2.47 -4.10
CA TYR A 104 -6.62 3.28 -3.45
C TYR A 104 -7.30 4.34 -2.61
N GLN A 105 -6.94 4.43 -1.34
CA GLN A 105 -7.44 5.45 -0.42
C GLN A 105 -6.33 6.44 -0.11
N PHE A 106 -6.63 7.73 -0.13
CA PHE A 106 -5.70 8.76 0.27
C PHE A 106 -6.19 9.54 1.47
N ASN A 107 -5.24 9.89 2.33
CA ASN A 107 -5.45 10.79 3.45
C ASN A 107 -4.18 11.62 3.64
N PHE A 108 -4.25 12.92 3.34
CA PHE A 108 -3.12 13.83 3.49
C PHE A 108 -3.60 15.26 3.68
N LEU A 109 -3.04 15.98 4.62
CA LEU A 109 -3.20 17.42 4.85
C LEU A 109 -4.65 17.93 4.71
N GLY A 110 -5.61 17.17 5.23
CA GLY A 110 -7.04 17.50 5.19
C GLY A 110 -7.78 17.02 3.93
N TYR A 111 -7.08 16.48 2.93
CA TYR A 111 -7.71 15.85 1.78
C TYR A 111 -7.90 14.36 2.05
N THR A 112 -9.12 13.87 1.81
CA THR A 112 -9.47 12.46 1.94
C THR A 112 -10.28 12.01 0.75
N GLY A 113 -10.15 10.72 0.41
CA GLY A 113 -10.93 10.14 -0.66
C GLY A 113 -10.39 8.79 -1.10
N SER A 114 -11.00 8.27 -2.16
CA SER A 114 -10.55 7.04 -2.80
C SER A 114 -10.54 7.17 -4.32
N PHE A 115 -9.79 6.30 -4.97
CA PHE A 115 -9.76 6.21 -6.41
C PHE A 115 -9.49 4.78 -6.86
N MET A 116 -9.94 4.47 -8.07
CA MET A 116 -9.71 3.23 -8.76
C MET A 116 -9.49 3.50 -10.25
N TYR A 117 -8.73 2.63 -10.92
CA TYR A 117 -8.53 2.75 -12.34
C TYR A 117 -9.68 2.08 -13.08
N SER A 118 -10.41 2.81 -13.92
CA SER A 118 -11.42 2.24 -14.81
C SER A 118 -10.80 1.87 -16.14
N GLN A 119 -10.68 0.58 -16.43
CA GLN A 119 -10.19 0.11 -17.72
C GLN A 119 -11.14 0.48 -18.85
N GLU A 120 -12.44 0.40 -18.62
CA GLU A 120 -13.46 0.79 -19.62
C GLU A 120 -13.28 2.24 -20.08
N LYS A 121 -13.01 3.14 -19.13
CA LYS A 121 -12.82 4.57 -19.39
C LYS A 121 -11.36 4.98 -19.57
N SER A 122 -10.43 4.04 -19.39
CA SER A 122 -8.97 4.27 -19.41
C SER A 122 -8.54 5.47 -18.58
N LYS A 123 -9.14 5.62 -17.39
CA LYS A 123 -8.85 6.74 -16.47
C LYS A 123 -9.08 6.38 -15.02
N TRP A 124 -8.45 7.14 -14.15
CA TRP A 124 -8.71 7.12 -12.73
C TRP A 124 -10.08 7.72 -12.41
N MET A 125 -10.87 6.98 -11.65
CA MET A 125 -12.13 7.45 -11.09
C MET A 125 -11.89 7.84 -9.65
N VAL A 126 -12.12 9.11 -9.33
CA VAL A 126 -11.85 9.67 -7.99
C VAL A 126 -13.16 9.94 -7.28
N GLN A 127 -13.22 9.57 -6.01
CA GLN A 127 -14.28 9.92 -5.07
C GLN A 127 -13.67 10.74 -3.93
N SER A 128 -13.91 12.03 -3.94
CA SER A 128 -13.43 12.99 -2.94
C SER A 128 -14.31 14.23 -2.95
N ASP A 129 -14.31 14.98 -1.85
CA ASP A 129 -14.98 16.28 -1.76
C ASP A 129 -14.27 17.38 -2.58
N SER A 130 -13.02 17.13 -2.99
CA SER A 130 -12.19 18.01 -3.81
C SER A 130 -11.93 17.42 -5.18
N ASP A 131 -11.85 18.25 -6.22
CA ASP A 131 -11.47 17.81 -7.58
C ASP A 131 -9.95 17.59 -7.65
N ILE A 132 -9.55 16.34 -7.44
CA ILE A 132 -8.13 15.93 -7.40
C ILE A 132 -7.79 15.21 -8.70
N LYS A 133 -6.76 15.69 -9.40
CA LYS A 133 -6.19 15.01 -10.56
C LYS A 133 -5.13 14.01 -10.10
N ILE A 134 -5.19 12.78 -10.61
CA ILE A 134 -4.26 11.71 -10.29
C ILE A 134 -3.43 11.35 -11.52
N GLU A 135 -2.11 11.33 -11.32
CA GLU A 135 -1.11 10.82 -12.25
C GLU A 135 -0.26 9.79 -11.52
N PHE A 136 0.33 8.84 -12.22
CA PHE A 136 1.17 7.82 -11.61
C PHE A 136 2.38 7.51 -12.50
N THR A 137 3.42 6.99 -11.87
CA THR A 137 4.56 6.36 -12.55
C THR A 137 4.59 4.89 -12.22
N SER A 138 5.09 4.09 -13.13
CA SER A 138 5.23 2.66 -12.95
C SER A 138 6.60 2.20 -13.45
N ASN A 139 7.09 1.14 -12.83
CA ASN A 139 8.31 0.48 -13.23
C ASN A 139 8.05 -0.99 -13.51
N THR A 140 8.68 -1.51 -14.57
CA THR A 140 8.74 -2.95 -14.82
C THR A 140 9.99 -3.50 -14.16
N TYR A 141 9.80 -4.37 -13.18
CA TYR A 141 10.90 -5.05 -12.50
C TYR A 141 11.15 -6.38 -13.21
N ASN A 142 12.25 -6.43 -13.93
CA ASN A 142 12.75 -7.67 -14.53
C ASN A 142 13.55 -8.47 -13.50
N ASN A 143 13.62 -9.78 -13.71
CA ASN A 143 14.28 -10.72 -12.81
C ASN A 143 15.80 -10.49 -12.59
N THR A 144 16.36 -9.42 -13.09
CA THR A 144 17.74 -9.06 -12.86
C THR A 144 17.90 -8.38 -11.50
N ARG A 145 18.61 -9.06 -10.63
CA ARG A 145 18.93 -8.70 -9.24
C ARG A 145 19.36 -7.24 -9.03
N SER A 146 19.85 -6.59 -10.06
CA SER A 146 20.35 -5.21 -10.05
C SER A 146 19.27 -4.13 -10.18
N GLN A 147 18.05 -4.50 -10.54
CA GLN A 147 16.96 -3.54 -10.78
C GLN A 147 16.02 -3.37 -9.58
N LEU A 148 16.11 -4.27 -8.60
CA LEU A 148 15.32 -4.16 -7.39
C LEU A 148 15.95 -3.14 -6.46
N THR A 149 15.26 -2.05 -6.21
CA THR A 149 15.65 -1.07 -5.19
C THR A 149 15.37 -1.64 -3.80
N SER A 150 16.13 -1.21 -2.80
CA SER A 150 15.83 -1.45 -1.40
C SER A 150 14.54 -0.68 -1.02
N PRO A 151 13.57 -1.24 -0.31
CA PRO A 151 13.55 -2.53 0.42
C PRO A 151 13.18 -3.74 -0.44
N LEU A 152 12.72 -3.54 -1.66
CA LEU A 152 12.22 -4.62 -2.52
C LEU A 152 13.29 -5.68 -2.81
N SER A 153 14.57 -5.28 -2.98
CA SER A 153 15.68 -6.20 -3.18
C SER A 153 15.96 -7.08 -1.96
N GLN A 154 15.85 -6.53 -0.76
CA GLN A 154 16.01 -7.28 0.49
C GLN A 154 14.89 -8.30 0.64
N PHE A 155 13.67 -7.88 0.35
CA PHE A 155 12.47 -8.70 0.38
C PHE A 155 12.58 -9.90 -0.58
N TYR A 156 12.98 -9.63 -1.81
CA TYR A 156 13.21 -10.66 -2.82
C TYR A 156 14.31 -11.66 -2.44
N ASN A 157 15.42 -11.16 -1.89
CA ASN A 157 16.54 -12.00 -1.45
C ASN A 157 16.13 -12.88 -0.28
N TYR A 158 15.35 -12.38 0.67
CA TYR A 158 14.84 -13.19 1.78
C TYR A 158 13.96 -14.33 1.27
N CYS A 159 12.97 -14.03 0.44
CA CYS A 159 12.07 -15.04 -0.11
C CYS A 159 12.79 -16.13 -0.90
N ARG A 160 13.87 -15.77 -1.59
CA ARG A 160 14.68 -16.72 -2.34
C ARG A 160 15.56 -17.60 -1.45
N SER A 161 16.10 -17.06 -0.35
CA SER A 161 16.97 -17.81 0.57
C SER A 161 16.23 -18.89 1.33
N GLU A 162 14.95 -18.68 1.64
CA GLU A 162 14.14 -19.62 2.43
C GLU A 162 13.55 -20.78 1.62
N GLY A 163 13.88 -20.89 0.34
CA GLY A 163 13.42 -22.01 -0.50
C GLY A 163 11.91 -22.10 -0.66
N THR A 164 11.20 -21.00 -0.51
CA THR A 164 9.73 -20.89 -0.51
C THR A 164 9.06 -21.23 -1.85
N GLY A 165 9.79 -21.88 -2.77
CA GLY A 165 9.24 -22.23 -4.09
C GLY A 165 8.98 -21.03 -4.99
N PHE A 166 9.59 -19.89 -4.68
CA PHE A 166 9.48 -18.66 -5.44
C PHE A 166 9.90 -18.92 -6.88
N LYS A 167 8.93 -19.17 -7.73
CA LYS A 167 9.18 -19.14 -9.17
C LYS A 167 9.47 -17.68 -9.50
N ASN A 168 10.71 -17.43 -9.96
CA ASN A 168 11.12 -16.13 -10.43
C ASN A 168 10.01 -15.53 -11.30
N PRO A 169 9.30 -14.47 -10.89
CA PRO A 169 8.49 -13.75 -11.84
C PRO A 169 9.43 -13.21 -12.89
N LEU A 170 9.20 -13.53 -14.14
CA LEU A 170 10.05 -13.10 -15.25
C LEU A 170 10.09 -11.58 -15.33
N SER A 171 8.98 -10.92 -15.06
CA SER A 171 8.86 -9.49 -14.83
C SER A 171 7.54 -9.17 -14.14
N CYS A 172 7.49 -8.12 -13.35
CA CYS A 172 6.26 -7.58 -12.79
C CYS A 172 6.20 -6.07 -12.97
N TRP A 173 5.00 -5.57 -13.24
CA TRP A 173 4.74 -4.16 -13.34
C TRP A 173 4.19 -3.65 -12.00
N LEU A 174 4.85 -2.66 -11.41
CA LEU A 174 4.45 -2.08 -10.14
C LEU A 174 4.28 -0.57 -10.27
N ILE A 175 3.29 -0.02 -9.59
CA ILE A 175 3.16 1.42 -9.43
C ILE A 175 4.25 1.90 -8.48
N ASP A 176 5.09 2.80 -8.96
CA ASP A 176 6.21 3.36 -8.20
C ASP A 176 5.77 4.59 -7.38
N SER A 177 5.07 5.51 -8.01
CA SER A 177 4.61 6.73 -7.35
C SER A 177 3.28 7.23 -7.90
N PHE A 178 2.59 8.03 -7.07
CA PHE A 178 1.42 8.81 -7.46
C PHE A 178 1.71 10.30 -7.31
N THR A 179 1.16 11.10 -8.22
CA THR A 179 1.11 12.56 -8.10
C THR A 179 -0.34 13.01 -8.04
N LEU A 180 -0.76 13.58 -6.91
CA LEU A 180 -2.08 14.15 -6.72
C LEU A 180 -1.97 15.66 -6.85
N THR A 181 -2.74 16.24 -7.78
CA THR A 181 -2.80 17.70 -7.98
C THR A 181 -4.14 18.21 -7.50
N THR A 182 -4.12 19.17 -6.57
CA THR A 182 -5.31 19.81 -6.03
C THR A 182 -5.76 20.97 -6.93
N PRO A 183 -7.02 21.46 -6.81
CA PRO A 183 -7.57 22.53 -7.66
C PRO A 183 -6.79 23.84 -7.61
N ASP A 184 -6.13 24.13 -6.48
CA ASP A 184 -5.27 25.29 -6.27
C ASP A 184 -3.85 25.11 -6.84
N GLY A 185 -3.57 23.96 -7.48
CA GLY A 185 -2.34 23.68 -8.23
C GLY A 185 -1.18 23.14 -7.41
N TYR A 186 -1.40 22.77 -6.14
CA TYR A 186 -0.38 22.05 -5.37
C TYR A 186 -0.24 20.61 -5.88
N LYS A 187 1.00 20.13 -5.91
CA LYS A 187 1.31 18.76 -6.28
C LYS A 187 1.86 18.02 -5.07
N TYR A 188 1.23 16.90 -4.77
CA TYR A 188 1.61 15.99 -3.70
C TYR A 188 2.08 14.69 -4.33
N ILE A 189 3.36 14.35 -4.13
CA ILE A 189 3.98 13.16 -4.70
C ILE A 189 4.10 12.11 -3.59
N PHE A 190 3.59 10.92 -3.85
CA PHE A 190 3.58 9.80 -2.92
C PHE A 190 4.40 8.64 -3.48
N GLY A 191 5.15 7.96 -2.61
CA GLY A 191 5.96 6.81 -2.99
C GLY A 191 7.31 7.18 -3.61
N GLY A 192 7.80 6.28 -4.45
CA GLY A 192 9.16 6.26 -4.94
C GLY A 192 10.06 5.35 -4.10
N THR A 193 11.34 5.27 -4.48
CA THR A 193 12.34 4.44 -3.80
C THR A 193 12.40 4.74 -2.30
N ASP A 194 12.32 3.70 -1.47
CA ASP A 194 12.42 3.75 0.00
C ASP A 194 11.33 4.60 0.70
N LYS A 195 10.21 4.85 0.03
CA LYS A 195 9.08 5.63 0.54
C LYS A 195 7.75 4.90 0.38
N THR A 196 7.82 3.57 0.23
CA THR A 196 6.68 2.70 -0.05
C THR A 196 6.76 1.46 0.81
N ASP A 197 5.64 1.10 1.46
CA ASP A 197 5.54 -0.17 2.18
C ASP A 197 5.14 -1.27 1.21
N TYR A 198 5.73 -2.45 1.39
CA TYR A 198 5.43 -3.63 0.60
C TYR A 198 4.90 -4.76 1.47
N ASN A 199 4.00 -5.54 0.90
CA ASN A 199 3.49 -6.77 1.47
C ASN A 199 3.84 -7.95 0.56
N LEU A 200 4.29 -9.05 1.15
CA LEU A 200 4.44 -10.34 0.49
C LEU A 200 3.53 -11.35 1.20
N PRO A 201 2.37 -11.69 0.61
CA PRO A 201 1.54 -12.75 1.14
C PRO A 201 2.17 -14.12 0.85
N PHE A 202 2.29 -14.97 1.87
CA PHE A 202 2.70 -16.37 1.72
C PHE A 202 1.49 -17.27 1.45
N LYS A 203 0.62 -16.86 0.55
CA LYS A 203 -0.60 -17.59 0.22
C LYS A 203 -0.64 -17.90 -1.26
N GLY A 204 -0.65 -19.20 -1.59
CA GLY A 204 -0.78 -19.66 -2.98
C GLY A 204 0.53 -19.76 -3.76
N PHE A 205 0.42 -19.96 -5.08
CA PHE A 205 1.55 -20.24 -5.97
C PHE A 205 2.31 -19.00 -6.46
N LEU A 206 1.77 -17.81 -6.23
CA LEU A 206 2.32 -16.55 -6.73
C LEU A 206 2.52 -15.57 -5.56
N ASN A 207 3.65 -15.74 -4.89
CA ASN A 207 4.06 -14.85 -3.82
C ASN A 207 4.85 -13.68 -4.40
N LEU A 208 4.17 -12.61 -4.79
CA LEU A 208 4.82 -11.41 -5.30
C LEU A 208 4.73 -10.26 -4.31
N PRO A 209 5.81 -9.51 -4.16
CA PRO A 209 5.76 -8.30 -3.38
C PRO A 209 4.80 -7.29 -4.03
N ALA A 210 3.86 -6.81 -3.28
CA ALA A 210 2.92 -5.78 -3.69
C ALA A 210 3.14 -4.50 -2.89
N PRO A 211 3.25 -3.34 -3.53
CA PRO A 211 3.22 -2.07 -2.84
C PRO A 211 1.82 -1.87 -2.25
N ILE A 212 1.75 -1.53 -0.97
CA ILE A 212 0.49 -1.35 -0.23
C ILE A 212 0.28 0.06 0.29
N THR A 213 1.37 0.78 0.61
CA THR A 213 1.28 2.16 1.10
C THR A 213 2.35 3.01 0.45
N TRP A 214 1.96 4.09 -0.21
CA TRP A 214 2.85 5.12 -0.74
C TRP A 214 2.79 6.32 0.19
N HIS A 215 3.87 6.59 0.89
CA HIS A 215 3.97 7.73 1.79
C HIS A 215 4.25 9.02 1.03
N LEU A 216 3.82 10.16 1.59
CA LEU A 216 4.08 11.47 1.00
C LEU A 216 5.59 11.71 0.91
N SER A 217 6.09 11.88 -0.30
CA SER A 217 7.52 12.07 -0.58
C SER A 217 7.91 13.50 -0.85
N LYS A 218 6.99 14.27 -1.46
CA LYS A 218 7.25 15.67 -1.80
C LYS A 218 5.97 16.47 -1.91
N ILE A 219 6.02 17.74 -1.52
CA ILE A 219 5.01 18.77 -1.81
C ILE A 219 5.66 19.79 -2.71
N ILE A 220 4.97 20.18 -3.80
CA ILE A 220 5.40 21.25 -4.70
C ILE A 220 4.26 22.26 -4.80
N THR A 221 4.53 23.49 -4.42
CA THR A 221 3.54 24.57 -4.53
C THR A 221 3.47 25.11 -5.97
N PRO A 222 2.41 25.83 -6.33
CA PRO A 222 2.31 26.52 -7.62
C PRO A 222 3.45 27.53 -7.85
N ALA A 223 4.03 28.09 -6.78
CA ALA A 223 5.17 28.99 -6.82
C ALA A 223 6.53 28.28 -6.96
N GLY A 224 6.54 26.92 -6.95
CA GLY A 224 7.76 26.11 -7.06
C GLY A 224 8.49 25.89 -5.73
N HIS A 225 7.86 26.18 -4.60
CA HIS A 225 8.41 25.84 -3.29
C HIS A 225 8.28 24.34 -3.06
N GLU A 226 9.36 23.68 -2.56
CA GLU A 226 9.43 22.24 -2.40
C GLU A 226 9.70 21.84 -0.94
N ILE A 227 8.89 20.90 -0.45
CA ILE A 227 9.07 20.21 0.85
C ILE A 227 9.31 18.74 0.54
N GLU A 228 10.36 18.17 1.09
CA GLU A 228 10.73 16.76 0.90
C GLU A 228 10.61 15.97 2.21
N PHE A 229 10.10 14.75 2.09
CA PHE A 229 9.99 13.76 3.15
C PHE A 229 10.93 12.60 2.85
N THR A 230 11.79 12.24 3.82
CA THR A 230 12.68 11.09 3.71
C THR A 230 12.31 10.05 4.73
N TYR A 231 12.51 8.79 4.37
CA TYR A 231 12.12 7.64 5.17
C TYR A 231 13.32 6.72 5.41
N GLU A 232 13.26 5.95 6.48
CA GLU A 232 14.20 4.88 6.79
C GLU A 232 13.51 3.53 6.62
N ILE A 233 14.25 2.56 6.10
CA ILE A 233 13.77 1.19 5.93
C ILE A 233 13.78 0.51 7.27
N MET A 234 12.62 -0.06 7.64
CA MET A 234 12.46 -0.81 8.86
C MET A 234 12.81 -2.30 8.65
N PRO A 235 13.15 -3.01 9.72
CA PRO A 235 13.23 -4.46 9.68
C PRO A 235 11.90 -5.07 9.22
N PHE A 236 11.99 -6.19 8.49
CA PHE A 236 10.81 -6.93 8.09
C PHE A 236 9.97 -7.35 9.30
N GLN A 237 8.66 -7.25 9.16
CA GLN A 237 7.69 -7.70 10.14
C GLN A 237 6.93 -8.89 9.58
N ILE A 238 6.70 -9.89 10.41
CA ILE A 238 5.91 -11.07 10.03
C ILE A 238 4.56 -10.94 10.72
N ASN A 239 3.50 -10.90 9.92
CA ASN A 239 2.14 -11.02 10.39
C ASN A 239 1.65 -12.43 10.10
N GLY A 240 1.29 -13.18 11.13
CA GLY A 240 0.86 -14.56 11.01
C GLY A 240 -0.56 -14.77 11.53
N ASN A 241 -1.39 -15.40 10.72
CA ASN A 241 -2.71 -15.85 11.12
C ASN A 241 -2.74 -17.39 11.15
N MET A 242 -3.25 -17.95 12.24
CA MET A 242 -3.51 -19.37 12.35
C MET A 242 -5.02 -19.59 12.32
N SER A 243 -5.48 -20.38 11.38
CA SER A 243 -6.86 -20.84 11.36
C SER A 243 -6.94 -22.33 11.70
N PHE A 244 -7.89 -22.66 12.54
CA PHE A 244 -8.15 -24.02 12.98
C PHE A 244 -9.58 -24.41 12.55
N CYS A 245 -9.67 -25.45 11.74
CA CYS A 245 -10.97 -25.97 11.30
C CYS A 245 -11.14 -27.38 11.86
N ILE A 246 -12.28 -27.59 12.54
CA ILE A 246 -12.73 -28.92 12.96
C ILE A 246 -13.92 -29.26 12.09
N SER A 247 -13.78 -30.26 11.21
CA SER A 247 -14.92 -30.83 10.52
C SER A 247 -15.37 -32.12 11.21
N LEU A 248 -16.66 -32.19 11.52
CA LEU A 248 -17.33 -33.36 12.04
C LEU A 248 -17.96 -34.10 10.85
N ASP A 249 -17.22 -35.02 10.26
CA ASP A 249 -17.81 -35.97 9.35
C ASP A 249 -18.34 -37.17 10.14
N ALA A 250 -19.42 -37.79 9.67
CA ALA A 250 -20.19 -38.77 10.41
C ALA A 250 -19.39 -39.98 10.93
N LEU A 251 -18.13 -40.15 10.53
CA LEU A 251 -17.28 -41.27 10.89
C LEU A 251 -15.87 -40.90 11.41
N PHE A 252 -15.37 -39.67 11.16
CA PHE A 252 -14.03 -39.25 11.57
C PHE A 252 -13.95 -37.76 11.89
N TRP A 253 -13.20 -37.45 12.96
CA TRP A 253 -12.81 -36.09 13.30
C TRP A 253 -11.63 -35.72 12.43
N GLN A 254 -11.79 -34.74 11.56
CA GLN A 254 -10.68 -34.14 10.82
C GLN A 254 -10.40 -32.77 11.39
N THR A 255 -9.15 -32.59 11.81
CA THR A 255 -8.64 -31.29 12.20
C THR A 255 -7.70 -30.79 11.12
N ALA A 256 -7.98 -29.62 10.56
CA ALA A 256 -7.07 -28.95 9.65
C ALA A 256 -6.56 -27.66 10.32
N MET A 257 -5.25 -27.51 10.36
CA MET A 257 -4.60 -26.26 10.75
C MET A 257 -4.04 -25.63 9.47
N SER A 258 -4.36 -24.38 9.23
CA SER A 258 -3.70 -23.60 8.19
C SER A 258 -3.02 -22.38 8.81
N TYR A 259 -1.84 -22.08 8.31
CA TYR A 259 -1.06 -20.91 8.69
C TYR A 259 -0.97 -20.01 7.47
N ASP A 260 -1.42 -18.78 7.63
CA ASP A 260 -1.25 -17.72 6.64
C ASP A 260 -0.23 -16.72 7.18
N TYR A 261 0.81 -16.45 6.44
CA TYR A 261 1.85 -15.48 6.82
C TYR A 261 1.91 -14.37 5.79
N GLU A 262 2.12 -13.16 6.28
CA GLU A 262 2.45 -12.00 5.47
C GLU A 262 3.79 -11.45 5.96
N LEU A 263 4.69 -11.17 5.04
CA LEU A 263 5.90 -10.43 5.32
C LEU A 263 5.70 -8.98 4.90
N LEU A 264 5.84 -8.08 5.86
CA LEU A 264 5.74 -6.64 5.64
C LEU A 264 7.13 -6.04 5.57
N ALA A 265 7.36 -5.17 4.60
CA ALA A 265 8.55 -4.35 4.47
C ALA A 265 8.17 -2.87 4.66
N PRO A 266 8.04 -2.40 5.91
CA PRO A 266 7.62 -1.06 6.19
C PRO A 266 8.77 -0.06 6.11
N VAL A 267 8.41 1.21 5.92
CA VAL A 267 9.31 2.36 6.07
C VAL A 267 8.77 3.28 7.15
N GLN A 268 9.65 4.06 7.78
CA GLN A 268 9.27 5.07 8.76
C GLN A 268 9.81 6.45 8.40
N LEU A 269 9.04 7.50 8.70
CA LEU A 269 9.42 8.88 8.43
C LEU A 269 10.68 9.26 9.22
N ALA A 270 11.72 9.70 8.54
CA ALA A 270 12.99 10.10 9.18
C ALA A 270 13.15 11.62 9.25
N THR A 271 12.96 12.33 8.14
CA THR A 271 13.11 13.79 8.11
C THR A 271 12.08 14.48 7.22
N VAL A 272 11.78 15.71 7.59
CA VAL A 272 11.07 16.66 6.73
C VAL A 272 11.99 17.84 6.47
N LYS A 273 12.19 18.16 5.20
CA LYS A 273 13.11 19.23 4.77
C LYS A 273 12.40 20.22 3.85
N ASP A 274 12.54 21.48 4.13
CA ASP A 274 12.29 22.55 3.16
C ASP A 274 13.49 22.62 2.23
N VAL A 275 13.28 22.17 0.98
CA VAL A 275 14.35 22.09 -0.03
C VAL A 275 14.69 23.48 -0.53
N THR A 276 13.68 24.33 -0.71
CA THR A 276 13.83 25.68 -1.24
C THR A 276 14.67 26.57 -0.31
N ASP A 277 14.42 26.49 1.01
CA ASP A 277 15.19 27.23 2.00
C ASP A 277 16.39 26.42 2.55
N ASN A 278 16.59 25.18 2.07
CA ASN A 278 17.61 24.24 2.52
C ASN A 278 17.62 24.04 4.06
N LYS A 279 16.43 23.95 4.66
CA LYS A 279 16.24 23.88 6.10
C LYS A 279 15.59 22.55 6.49
N ILE A 280 16.16 21.85 7.47
CA ILE A 280 15.50 20.70 8.08
C ILE A 280 14.42 21.23 9.04
N LEU A 281 13.18 20.82 8.80
CA LEU A 281 12.03 21.21 9.60
C LEU A 281 11.86 20.28 10.81
N ALA A 282 11.93 18.96 10.57
CA ALA A 282 11.81 17.96 11.61
C ALA A 282 12.75 16.78 11.36
N ARG A 283 13.17 16.14 12.45
CA ARG A 283 13.84 14.83 12.49
C ARG A 283 13.09 13.95 13.48
N PHE A 284 12.84 12.72 13.09
CA PHE A 284 12.17 11.74 13.93
C PHE A 284 13.19 10.70 14.38
N HIS A 285 13.12 10.36 15.67
CA HIS A 285 13.96 9.33 16.30
C HIS A 285 13.02 8.44 17.11
N TYR A 286 12.99 7.17 16.80
CA TYR A 286 12.07 6.18 17.39
C TYR A 286 12.78 5.26 18.37
#